data_d74873c5be10283d50d8ca545463a18e
#
_entry.id   d74873c5be10283d50d8ca545463a18e
#
_cell.length_a   1.000
_cell.length_b   1.000
_cell.length_c   1.000
_cell.angle_alpha   90.00
_cell.angle_beta   90.00
_cell.angle_gamma   90.00
#
_symmetry.space_group_name_H-M   'P 1'
#
loop_
_entity.id
_entity.type
_entity.pdbx_description
1 polymer ?
#
loop_
_entity_poly.entity_id
_entity_poly.type
_entity_poly.pdbx_seq_one_letter_code
_entity_poly.pdbx_strand_id
1 'polypeptide(L)'
;MQRVIDRMHMSEITICYGMTETSPVSVQSSVSDTIDKRVSTVGHVHPHVEIKIVDPEGQLVPQGTLGELCVRGYSVMAGYWGEEEKTREVIDAAGWMHTGDIAEMDAEGFVKIKGRIKDVVIRGGENLFPKEIEDFLYTHPAICDVQVIGLPDTRYGEELCACIILHEHH
;
A
#
# COMPACT_ATOMS: atom_id res chain seq x y z
N MET A 1 4.23 -6.93 12.73
CA MET A 1 3.35 -8.09 12.98
C MET A 1 4.06 -9.20 13.75
N GLN A 2 5.11 -9.85 13.20
CA GLN A 2 5.81 -10.97 13.86
C GLN A 2 6.20 -10.67 15.31
N ARG A 3 6.80 -9.49 15.58
CA ARG A 3 7.15 -9.07 16.96
C ARG A 3 5.96 -9.00 17.93
N VAL A 4 4.76 -8.67 17.44
CA VAL A 4 3.53 -8.63 18.28
C VAL A 4 3.09 -10.07 18.59
N ILE A 5 3.11 -10.96 17.59
CA ILE A 5 2.82 -12.38 17.81
C ILE A 5 3.76 -12.98 18.86
N ASP A 6 5.07 -12.75 18.70
CA ASP A 6 6.11 -13.38 19.53
C ASP A 6 6.16 -12.78 20.96
N ARG A 7 6.02 -11.46 21.09
CA ARG A 7 6.21 -10.77 22.38
C ARG A 7 4.92 -10.59 23.19
N MET A 8 3.78 -10.43 22.51
CA MET A 8 2.48 -10.21 23.13
C MET A 8 1.62 -11.48 23.14
N HIS A 9 2.11 -12.58 22.56
CA HIS A 9 1.41 -13.86 22.45
C HIS A 9 0.04 -13.75 21.75
N MET A 10 -0.09 -12.81 20.80
CA MET A 10 -1.31 -12.56 20.04
C MET A 10 -1.29 -13.36 18.75
N SER A 11 -1.61 -14.66 18.83
CA SER A 11 -1.58 -15.56 17.67
C SER A 11 -2.66 -15.30 16.62
N GLU A 12 -3.75 -14.61 17.01
CA GLU A 12 -4.92 -14.37 16.15
C GLU A 12 -4.97 -12.94 15.58
N ILE A 13 -3.82 -12.28 15.49
CA ILE A 13 -3.75 -10.92 14.94
C ILE A 13 -4.00 -10.95 13.42
N THR A 14 -4.81 -10.02 12.94
CA THR A 14 -5.07 -9.79 11.51
C THR A 14 -4.65 -8.39 11.09
N ILE A 15 -4.36 -8.21 9.82
CA ILE A 15 -4.13 -6.91 9.19
C ILE A 15 -5.33 -6.60 8.30
N CYS A 16 -5.74 -5.34 8.27
CA CYS A 16 -6.68 -4.85 7.28
C CYS A 16 -6.08 -3.67 6.49
N TYR A 17 -6.52 -3.55 5.26
CA TYR A 17 -6.23 -2.44 4.37
C TYR A 17 -7.53 -1.77 3.95
N GLY A 18 -7.47 -0.46 3.89
CA GLY A 18 -8.54 0.40 3.41
C GLY A 18 -8.27 1.85 3.73
N MET A 19 -9.24 2.70 3.45
CA MET A 19 -9.15 4.15 3.59
C MET A 19 -10.52 4.71 3.96
N THR A 20 -10.57 5.97 4.39
CA THR A 20 -11.85 6.62 4.76
C THR A 20 -12.88 6.52 3.63
N GLU A 21 -12.42 6.69 2.41
CA GLU A 21 -13.22 6.63 1.19
C GLU A 21 -13.78 5.24 0.87
N THR A 22 -13.31 4.19 1.54
CA THR A 22 -13.82 2.81 1.40
C THR A 22 -14.46 2.25 2.67
N SER A 23 -14.77 3.07 3.67
CA SER A 23 -15.64 2.87 4.86
C SER A 23 -15.36 1.64 5.73
N PRO A 24 -14.23 1.45 6.34
CA PRO A 24 -12.87 1.81 5.95
C PRO A 24 -12.09 0.64 5.35
N VAL A 25 -12.61 -0.62 5.40
CA VAL A 25 -11.85 -1.84 5.09
C VAL A 25 -12.28 -2.45 3.77
N SER A 26 -11.33 -2.63 2.87
CA SER A 26 -11.53 -3.29 1.58
C SER A 26 -10.93 -4.70 1.52
N VAL A 27 -9.80 -4.89 2.20
CA VAL A 27 -9.03 -6.13 2.20
C VAL A 27 -8.60 -6.47 3.62
N GLN A 28 -8.63 -7.75 4.00
CA GLN A 28 -8.22 -8.18 5.34
C GLN A 28 -7.67 -9.59 5.33
N SER A 29 -6.64 -9.85 6.16
CA SER A 29 -6.17 -11.19 6.43
C SER A 29 -7.08 -11.92 7.42
N SER A 30 -7.13 -13.25 7.32
CA SER A 30 -7.88 -14.12 8.22
C SER A 30 -6.97 -14.78 9.25
N VAL A 31 -7.53 -15.12 10.41
CA VAL A 31 -6.83 -15.95 11.41
C VAL A 31 -6.52 -17.37 10.90
N SER A 32 -7.26 -17.83 9.89
CA SER A 32 -7.03 -19.11 9.22
C SER A 32 -5.87 -19.08 8.22
N ASP A 33 -5.42 -17.88 7.82
CA ASP A 33 -4.27 -17.74 6.93
C ASP A 33 -2.97 -18.11 7.66
N THR A 34 -1.99 -18.61 6.91
CA THR A 34 -0.67 -18.90 7.47
C THR A 34 -0.03 -17.63 8.04
N ILE A 35 0.83 -17.76 9.05
CA ILE A 35 1.52 -16.63 9.66
C ILE A 35 2.26 -15.82 8.59
N ASP A 36 2.96 -16.50 7.66
CA ASP A 36 3.70 -15.84 6.59
C ASP A 36 2.80 -14.95 5.72
N LYS A 37 1.62 -15.43 5.33
CA LYS A 37 0.65 -14.63 4.57
C LYS A 37 0.13 -13.45 5.39
N ARG A 38 -0.21 -13.66 6.66
CA ARG A 38 -0.69 -12.60 7.56
C ARG A 38 0.32 -11.49 7.85
N VAL A 39 1.62 -11.80 7.84
CA VAL A 39 2.68 -10.79 8.11
C VAL A 39 3.21 -10.12 6.84
N SER A 40 3.04 -10.73 5.68
CA SER A 40 3.59 -10.25 4.40
C SER A 40 2.54 -9.68 3.45
N THR A 41 1.24 -9.85 3.71
CA THR A 41 0.13 -9.37 2.88
C THR A 41 -0.92 -8.66 3.72
N VAL A 42 -1.85 -7.98 3.07
CA VAL A 42 -3.04 -7.43 3.74
C VAL A 42 -4.27 -8.34 3.62
N GLY A 43 -4.08 -9.56 3.08
CA GLY A 43 -5.12 -10.60 2.99
C GLY A 43 -5.93 -10.55 1.71
N HIS A 44 -7.22 -10.89 1.82
CA HIS A 44 -8.16 -11.02 0.71
C HIS A 44 -9.21 -9.90 0.73
N VAL A 45 -9.82 -9.65 -0.43
CA VAL A 45 -10.95 -8.74 -0.56
C VAL A 45 -12.14 -9.19 0.31
N HIS A 46 -12.83 -8.22 0.91
CA HIS A 46 -14.04 -8.47 1.68
C HIS A 46 -15.22 -8.93 0.80
N PRO A 47 -16.17 -9.71 1.36
CA PRO A 47 -17.40 -10.07 0.66
C PRO A 47 -18.14 -8.83 0.14
N HIS A 48 -18.67 -8.94 -1.10
CA HIS A 48 -19.39 -7.87 -1.81
C HIS A 48 -18.56 -6.61 -2.12
N VAL A 49 -17.24 -6.69 -2.00
CA VAL A 49 -16.28 -5.70 -2.49
C VAL A 49 -15.52 -6.33 -3.65
N GLU A 50 -15.23 -5.53 -4.66
CA GLU A 50 -14.41 -5.92 -5.81
C GLU A 50 -13.12 -5.14 -5.79
N ILE A 51 -12.02 -5.77 -6.19
CA ILE A 51 -10.74 -5.11 -6.40
C ILE A 51 -10.20 -5.44 -7.78
N LYS A 52 -9.45 -4.52 -8.34
CA LYS A 52 -8.63 -4.73 -9.53
C LYS A 52 -7.31 -4.00 -9.36
N ILE A 53 -6.29 -4.45 -10.09
CA ILE A 53 -4.99 -3.78 -10.18
C ILE A 53 -4.81 -3.37 -11.62
N VAL A 54 -4.50 -2.08 -11.85
CA VAL A 54 -4.40 -1.48 -13.17
C VAL A 54 -3.06 -0.79 -13.39
N ASP A 55 -2.64 -0.72 -14.65
CA ASP A 55 -1.52 0.10 -15.09
C ASP A 55 -1.91 1.60 -15.19
N PRO A 56 -0.96 2.51 -15.51
CA PRO A 56 -1.26 3.93 -15.68
C PRO A 56 -2.27 4.24 -16.79
N GLU A 57 -2.45 3.34 -17.75
CA GLU A 57 -3.44 3.43 -18.84
C GLU A 57 -4.82 2.89 -18.43
N GLY A 58 -4.97 2.43 -17.16
CA GLY A 58 -6.21 1.89 -16.61
C GLY A 58 -6.53 0.45 -17.05
N GLN A 59 -5.56 -0.26 -17.67
CA GLN A 59 -5.73 -1.64 -18.09
C GLN A 59 -5.41 -2.61 -16.94
N LEU A 60 -6.13 -3.72 -16.89
CA LEU A 60 -5.86 -4.78 -15.92
C LEU A 60 -4.46 -5.34 -16.11
N VAL A 61 -3.68 -5.42 -15.04
CA VAL A 61 -2.38 -6.08 -15.06
C VAL A 61 -2.49 -7.59 -14.74
N PRO A 62 -1.57 -8.41 -15.24
CA PRO A 62 -1.47 -9.81 -14.84
C PRO A 62 -1.25 -9.98 -13.33
N GLN A 63 -1.68 -11.11 -12.76
CA GLN A 63 -1.39 -11.46 -11.36
C GLN A 63 0.12 -11.44 -11.09
N GLY A 64 0.50 -10.94 -9.92
CA GLY A 64 1.90 -10.76 -9.53
C GLY A 64 2.58 -9.54 -10.16
N THR A 65 1.84 -8.71 -10.91
CA THR A 65 2.35 -7.46 -11.49
C THR A 65 1.89 -6.29 -10.64
N LEU A 66 2.77 -5.30 -10.48
CA LEU A 66 2.48 -4.06 -9.77
C LEU A 66 1.56 -3.15 -10.59
N GLY A 67 0.63 -2.50 -9.90
CA GLY A 67 -0.24 -1.47 -10.47
C GLY A 67 -1.04 -0.77 -9.39
N GLU A 68 -1.88 0.18 -9.79
CA GLU A 68 -2.78 0.86 -8.87
C GLU A 68 -3.90 -0.07 -8.42
N LEU A 69 -4.11 -0.15 -7.10
CA LEU A 69 -5.26 -0.84 -6.53
C LEU A 69 -6.50 0.02 -6.68
N CYS A 70 -7.52 -0.54 -7.33
CA CYS A 70 -8.85 0.07 -7.42
C CYS A 70 -9.87 -0.78 -6.67
N VAL A 71 -10.83 -0.13 -6.01
CA VAL A 71 -11.87 -0.76 -5.19
C VAL A 71 -13.25 -0.36 -5.71
N ARG A 72 -14.19 -1.31 -5.74
CA ARG A 72 -15.60 -1.06 -6.04
C ARG A 72 -16.49 -1.85 -5.09
N GLY A 73 -17.61 -1.27 -4.67
CA GLY A 73 -18.58 -1.97 -3.83
C GLY A 73 -19.36 -1.02 -2.94
N TYR A 74 -20.16 -1.62 -2.07
CA TYR A 74 -21.06 -0.89 -1.16
C TYR A 74 -20.33 0.02 -0.15
N SER A 75 -19.06 -0.27 0.12
CA SER A 75 -18.24 0.47 1.07
C SER A 75 -17.61 1.73 0.48
N VAL A 76 -17.58 1.87 -0.86
CA VAL A 76 -17.05 3.08 -1.52
C VAL A 76 -17.96 4.26 -1.19
N MET A 77 -17.35 5.39 -0.80
CA MET A 77 -18.07 6.63 -0.48
C MET A 77 -18.93 7.13 -1.64
N ALA A 78 -19.96 7.90 -1.34
CA ALA A 78 -20.75 8.59 -2.36
C ALA A 78 -19.99 9.73 -3.05
N GLY A 79 -18.99 10.30 -2.37
CA GLY A 79 -18.14 11.36 -2.88
C GLY A 79 -17.67 12.31 -1.77
N TYR A 80 -16.82 13.25 -2.13
CA TYR A 80 -16.42 14.34 -1.26
C TYR A 80 -17.49 15.41 -1.20
N TRP A 81 -17.84 15.85 0.01
CA TRP A 81 -18.90 16.81 0.24
C TRP A 81 -18.62 18.16 -0.45
N GLY A 82 -19.47 18.54 -1.41
CA GLY A 82 -19.33 19.79 -2.16
C GLY A 82 -18.16 19.83 -3.17
N GLU A 83 -17.48 18.69 -3.42
CA GLU A 83 -16.28 18.60 -4.25
C GLU A 83 -16.49 17.56 -5.37
N GLU A 84 -17.43 17.83 -6.26
CA GLU A 84 -17.78 16.91 -7.34
C GLU A 84 -16.62 16.63 -8.30
N GLU A 85 -15.77 17.62 -8.58
CA GLU A 85 -14.61 17.46 -9.45
C GLU A 85 -13.59 16.49 -8.83
N LYS A 86 -13.24 16.69 -7.58
CA LYS A 86 -12.34 15.75 -6.85
C LYS A 86 -12.94 14.34 -6.72
N THR A 87 -14.26 14.26 -6.58
CA THR A 87 -14.93 12.95 -6.56
C THR A 87 -14.74 12.22 -7.88
N ARG A 88 -14.90 12.92 -9.01
CA ARG A 88 -14.71 12.34 -10.36
C ARG A 88 -13.25 12.01 -10.70
N GLU A 89 -12.30 12.65 -10.04
CA GLU A 89 -10.88 12.32 -10.16
C GLU A 89 -10.54 10.97 -9.53
N VAL A 90 -11.24 10.59 -8.45
CA VAL A 90 -10.92 9.38 -7.68
C VAL A 90 -11.93 8.24 -7.88
N ILE A 91 -13.17 8.53 -8.31
CA ILE A 91 -14.18 7.51 -8.63
C ILE A 91 -14.52 7.62 -10.11
N ASP A 92 -14.19 6.58 -10.87
CA ASP A 92 -14.45 6.54 -12.31
C ASP A 92 -15.96 6.34 -12.63
N ALA A 93 -16.33 6.48 -13.90
CA ALA A 93 -17.71 6.33 -14.36
C ALA A 93 -18.27 4.91 -14.17
N ALA A 94 -17.43 3.90 -13.96
CA ALA A 94 -17.82 2.52 -13.67
C ALA A 94 -17.90 2.24 -12.16
N GLY A 95 -17.68 3.26 -11.32
CA GLY A 95 -17.76 3.19 -9.86
C GLY A 95 -16.50 2.60 -9.20
N TRP A 96 -15.37 2.57 -9.90
CA TRP A 96 -14.10 2.18 -9.30
C TRP A 96 -13.45 3.36 -8.62
N MET A 97 -13.15 3.19 -7.33
CA MET A 97 -12.33 4.09 -6.52
C MET A 97 -10.86 3.80 -6.80
N HIS A 98 -10.15 4.78 -7.32
CA HIS A 98 -8.69 4.80 -7.47
C HIS A 98 -8.07 5.16 -6.13
N THR A 99 -7.34 4.22 -5.51
CA THR A 99 -6.84 4.42 -4.13
C THR A 99 -5.58 5.26 -4.07
N GLY A 100 -4.86 5.38 -5.18
CA GLY A 100 -3.52 5.96 -5.23
C GLY A 100 -2.45 5.08 -4.60
N ASP A 101 -2.78 3.85 -4.21
CA ASP A 101 -1.85 2.88 -3.63
C ASP A 101 -1.44 1.84 -4.67
N ILE A 102 -0.14 1.53 -4.70
CA ILE A 102 0.43 0.49 -5.56
C ILE A 102 0.38 -0.84 -4.83
N ALA A 103 -0.13 -1.84 -5.51
CA ALA A 103 -0.26 -3.19 -4.98
C ALA A 103 0.09 -4.25 -6.02
N GLU A 104 0.29 -5.47 -5.55
CA GLU A 104 0.30 -6.69 -6.32
C GLU A 104 -0.68 -7.69 -5.72
N MET A 105 -1.25 -8.58 -6.53
CA MET A 105 -2.11 -9.66 -6.08
C MET A 105 -1.57 -10.99 -6.59
N ASP A 106 -1.36 -11.94 -5.70
CA ASP A 106 -0.87 -13.27 -6.08
C ASP A 106 -1.98 -14.17 -6.66
N ALA A 107 -1.59 -15.37 -7.11
CA ALA A 107 -2.50 -16.33 -7.72
C ALA A 107 -3.56 -16.88 -6.73
N GLU A 108 -3.33 -16.75 -5.43
CA GLU A 108 -4.26 -17.15 -4.38
C GLU A 108 -5.21 -16.00 -3.99
N GLY A 109 -5.01 -14.77 -4.53
CA GLY A 109 -5.82 -13.60 -4.26
C GLY A 109 -5.37 -12.77 -3.05
N PHE A 110 -4.19 -13.04 -2.49
CA PHE A 110 -3.61 -12.20 -1.44
C PHE A 110 -3.05 -10.92 -2.03
N VAL A 111 -3.41 -9.80 -1.41
CA VAL A 111 -2.97 -8.47 -1.80
C VAL A 111 -1.78 -8.04 -0.96
N LYS A 112 -0.77 -7.45 -1.61
CA LYS A 112 0.39 -6.83 -0.97
C LYS A 112 0.51 -5.38 -1.40
N ILE A 113 0.50 -4.47 -0.45
CA ILE A 113 0.68 -3.03 -0.70
C ILE A 113 2.18 -2.73 -0.75
N LYS A 114 2.60 -1.97 -1.76
CA LYS A 114 4.00 -1.58 -1.98
C LYS A 114 4.30 -0.14 -1.61
N GLY A 115 3.30 0.73 -1.71
CA GLY A 115 3.46 2.16 -1.41
C GLY A 115 2.37 2.98 -2.08
N ARG A 116 2.56 4.29 -2.09
CA ARG A 116 1.66 5.22 -2.78
C ARG A 116 2.25 5.67 -4.10
N ILE A 117 1.41 5.87 -5.09
CA ILE A 117 1.83 6.39 -6.42
C ILE A 117 2.59 7.70 -6.27
N LYS A 118 2.08 8.63 -5.45
CA LYS A 118 2.68 9.94 -5.22
C LYS A 118 4.02 9.93 -4.46
N ASP A 119 4.32 8.83 -3.78
CA ASP A 119 5.52 8.69 -2.96
C ASP A 119 6.62 7.91 -3.72
N VAL A 120 6.32 7.35 -4.91
CA VAL A 120 7.31 6.68 -5.76
C VAL A 120 8.35 7.68 -6.22
N VAL A 121 9.61 7.35 -6.03
CA VAL A 121 10.74 8.14 -6.52
C VAL A 121 11.16 7.62 -7.89
N ILE A 122 11.15 8.49 -8.90
CA ILE A 122 11.52 8.11 -10.27
C ILE A 122 12.96 8.53 -10.53
N ARG A 123 13.89 7.60 -10.31
CA ARG A 123 15.31 7.84 -10.48
C ARG A 123 15.81 7.26 -11.79
N GLY A 124 16.15 8.13 -12.73
CA GLY A 124 16.70 7.71 -14.04
C GLY A 124 15.76 6.81 -14.84
N GLY A 125 14.44 6.91 -14.63
CA GLY A 125 13.44 6.06 -15.26
C GLY A 125 13.08 4.79 -14.51
N GLU A 126 13.72 4.54 -13.35
CA GLU A 126 13.39 3.43 -12.46
C GLU A 126 12.45 3.90 -11.33
N ASN A 127 11.40 3.14 -11.06
CA ASN A 127 10.49 3.37 -9.96
C ASN A 127 11.07 2.75 -8.68
N LEU A 128 11.39 3.60 -7.70
CA LEU A 128 11.88 3.19 -6.39
C LEU A 128 10.77 3.41 -5.36
N PHE A 129 10.55 2.40 -4.53
CA PHE A 129 9.51 2.41 -3.51
C PHE A 129 10.12 2.74 -2.15
N PRO A 130 9.94 3.97 -1.61
CA PRO A 130 10.50 4.39 -0.32
C PRO A 130 10.23 3.41 0.81
N LYS A 131 9.02 2.85 0.85
CA LYS A 131 8.60 1.90 1.87
C LYS A 131 9.47 0.64 1.94
N GLU A 132 9.92 0.10 0.82
CA GLU A 132 10.80 -1.08 0.80
C GLU A 132 12.17 -0.76 1.40
N ILE A 133 12.67 0.44 1.13
CA ILE A 133 13.96 0.93 1.66
C ILE A 133 13.84 1.21 3.16
N GLU A 134 12.75 1.85 3.59
CA GLU A 134 12.45 2.10 5.00
C GLU A 134 12.36 0.79 5.78
N ASP A 135 11.61 -0.20 5.29
CA ASP A 135 11.47 -1.52 5.92
C ASP A 135 12.82 -2.23 6.06
N PHE A 136 13.71 -2.09 5.08
CA PHE A 136 15.07 -2.60 5.17
C PHE A 136 15.90 -1.84 6.23
N LEU A 137 15.86 -0.51 6.22
CA LEU A 137 16.60 0.32 7.17
C LEU A 137 16.14 0.12 8.61
N TYR A 138 14.85 -0.12 8.86
CA TYR A 138 14.32 -0.47 10.18
C TYR A 138 14.87 -1.78 10.76
N THR A 139 15.52 -2.62 9.95
CA THR A 139 16.20 -3.81 10.47
C THR A 139 17.51 -3.47 11.20
N HIS A 140 18.06 -2.27 11.00
CA HIS A 140 19.29 -1.85 11.63
C HIS A 140 19.08 -1.47 13.10
N PRO A 141 19.84 -2.03 14.06
CA PRO A 141 19.58 -1.87 15.49
C PRO A 141 19.76 -0.44 16.02
N ALA A 142 20.51 0.41 15.33
CA ALA A 142 20.72 1.80 15.72
C ALA A 142 19.62 2.74 15.22
N ILE A 143 18.75 2.33 14.28
CA ILE A 143 17.72 3.18 13.68
C ILE A 143 16.45 3.10 14.53
N CYS A 144 16.05 4.26 15.05
CA CYS A 144 14.80 4.45 15.78
C CYS A 144 13.65 4.74 14.81
N ASP A 145 13.89 5.63 13.85
CA ASP A 145 12.90 6.03 12.84
C ASP A 145 13.59 6.39 11.53
N VAL A 146 12.91 6.18 10.41
CA VAL A 146 13.42 6.50 9.08
C VAL A 146 12.29 6.88 8.14
N GLN A 147 12.51 7.93 7.36
CA GLN A 147 11.66 8.35 6.26
C GLN A 147 12.52 8.50 5.01
N VAL A 148 12.10 7.87 3.92
CA VAL A 148 12.75 7.99 2.61
C VAL A 148 11.89 8.86 1.70
N ILE A 149 12.49 9.87 1.08
CA ILE A 149 11.84 10.81 0.17
C ILE A 149 12.63 10.99 -1.12
N GLY A 150 11.95 11.41 -2.18
CA GLY A 150 12.59 11.89 -3.41
C GLY A 150 13.01 13.35 -3.27
N LEU A 151 14.20 13.67 -3.73
CA LEU A 151 14.67 15.04 -3.89
C LEU A 151 14.94 15.31 -5.38
N PRO A 152 14.64 16.51 -5.88
CA PRO A 152 14.97 16.86 -7.27
C PRO A 152 16.47 16.70 -7.56
N ASP A 153 16.82 16.00 -8.64
CA ASP A 153 18.18 15.82 -9.12
C ASP A 153 18.30 16.15 -10.61
N THR A 154 19.33 16.93 -10.96
CA THR A 154 19.53 17.44 -12.33
C THR A 154 19.92 16.36 -13.33
N ARG A 155 20.48 15.23 -12.89
CA ARG A 155 20.93 14.14 -13.73
C ARG A 155 19.91 13.01 -13.85
N TYR A 156 19.27 12.68 -12.75
CA TYR A 156 18.38 11.52 -12.67
C TYR A 156 16.90 11.89 -12.53
N GLY A 157 16.56 13.20 -12.50
CA GLY A 157 15.21 13.69 -12.23
C GLY A 157 14.94 13.74 -10.73
N GLU A 158 15.07 12.61 -10.06
CA GLU A 158 15.00 12.51 -8.60
C GLU A 158 16.15 11.67 -8.05
N GLU A 159 16.48 11.89 -6.79
CA GLU A 159 17.43 11.10 -6.01
C GLU A 159 16.83 10.78 -4.64
N LEU A 160 17.17 9.61 -4.07
CA LEU A 160 16.69 9.20 -2.77
C LEU A 160 17.40 9.94 -1.63
N CYS A 161 16.62 10.38 -0.64
CA CYS A 161 17.13 10.90 0.62
C CYS A 161 16.51 10.15 1.78
N ALA A 162 17.33 9.54 2.64
CA ALA A 162 16.87 8.92 3.87
C ALA A 162 17.06 9.86 5.06
N CYS A 163 15.98 10.27 5.71
CA CYS A 163 15.99 11.01 6.97
C CYS A 163 15.95 10.00 8.11
N ILE A 164 17.00 9.93 8.92
CA ILE A 164 17.17 8.87 9.94
C ILE A 164 17.24 9.48 11.34
N ILE A 165 16.50 8.90 12.27
CA ILE A 165 16.61 9.16 13.70
C ILE A 165 17.25 7.93 14.35
N LEU A 166 18.32 8.15 15.11
CA LEU A 166 19.01 7.09 15.84
C LEU A 166 18.45 6.96 17.27
N HIS A 167 18.59 5.79 17.86
CA HIS A 167 18.35 5.59 19.29
C HIS A 167 19.34 6.39 20.13
N GLU A 168 18.94 6.87 21.32
CA GLU A 168 19.70 7.79 22.18
C GLU A 168 21.10 7.29 22.64
N HIS A 169 21.49 6.08 22.32
CA HIS A 169 22.77 5.48 22.73
C HIS A 169 23.60 4.94 21.58
N HIS A 170 23.35 5.46 20.35
CA HIS A 170 24.13 5.12 19.16
C HIS A 170 24.68 6.35 18.46
#